data_8ea5e925176e845d0acfcf2d7cbe8b7d
#
_entry.id   8ea5e925176e845d0acfcf2d7cbe8b7d
#
_cell.length_a   1.000
_cell.length_b   1.000
_cell.length_c   1.000
_cell.angle_alpha   90.00
_cell.angle_beta   90.00
_cell.angle_gamma   90.00
#
_symmetry.space_group_name_H-M   'P 1'
#
loop_
_entity.id
_entity.type
_entity.pdbx_description
1 polymer ?
#
loop_
_entity_poly.entity_id
_entity_poly.type
_entity_poly.pdbx_seq_one_letter_code
_entity_poly.pdbx_strand_id
1 'polypeptide(L)'
;MNDDLFIEPSTLMSKIDNINLKILDATFYLPDSGLIAEEEYKKKHIPNAIFFDINKIADPNNSLPHMIPSKDLFSKMMQKIGLNKDDEIIIYDNSPFLSSARAWFLFRYFGHDKISIMQGGIKNWKNYGGNITQGNVILEKGNYIASAERKELVVNLDQMILASQNKENVILDARSRKRFLGEALEPRPNLPSGHIPNSQSLPSSDLINKDGYLKSKDEINQIFSNINVNTSDKIIATCGSGVSACVISIALFCLGKKDIPIYDGSWTEWASSGQEIKTN
;
A
#
# COMPACT_ATOMS: atom_id res chain seq x y z
N MET A 1 21.22 3.83 4.06
CA MET A 1 20.31 4.75 4.78
C MET A 1 18.90 4.48 4.35
N ASN A 2 18.04 4.17 5.20
CA ASN A 2 16.73 3.52 5.25
C ASN A 2 16.82 1.99 5.35
N ASP A 3 17.78 1.51 6.08
CA ASP A 3 17.85 0.11 6.50
C ASP A 3 16.75 -0.21 7.54
N ASP A 4 15.99 0.81 7.99
CA ASP A 4 14.97 0.70 9.05
C ASP A 4 13.53 0.55 8.52
N LEU A 5 13.29 0.60 7.19
CA LEU A 5 11.93 0.45 6.65
C LEU A 5 11.41 -0.97 6.80
N PHE A 6 12.26 -1.95 6.53
CA PHE A 6 11.91 -3.35 6.69
C PHE A 6 12.65 -3.94 7.88
N ILE A 7 11.91 -4.65 8.71
CA ILE A 7 12.46 -5.29 9.91
C ILE A 7 12.25 -6.80 9.88
N GLU A 8 13.14 -7.52 10.54
CA GLU A 8 12.99 -8.95 10.78
C GLU A 8 12.06 -9.21 11.98
N PRO A 9 11.40 -10.38 12.04
CA PRO A 9 10.57 -10.76 13.17
C PRO A 9 11.29 -10.70 14.52
N SER A 10 12.59 -11.00 14.56
CA SER A 10 13.41 -10.91 15.78
C SER A 10 13.46 -9.49 16.35
N THR A 11 13.49 -8.47 15.50
CA THR A 11 13.42 -7.06 15.92
C THR A 11 12.06 -6.74 16.55
N LEU A 12 10.97 -7.19 15.97
CA LEU A 12 9.64 -7.02 16.55
C LEU A 12 9.52 -7.78 17.88
N MET A 13 10.02 -9.02 17.96
CA MET A 13 10.01 -9.82 19.20
C MET A 13 10.72 -9.11 20.35
N SER A 14 11.85 -8.46 20.08
CA SER A 14 12.59 -7.73 21.12
C SER A 14 11.89 -6.48 21.64
N LYS A 15 10.88 -5.98 20.92
CA LYS A 15 10.15 -4.75 21.24
C LYS A 15 8.67 -4.97 21.58
N ILE A 16 8.16 -6.21 21.53
CA ILE A 16 6.71 -6.50 21.54
C ILE A 16 6.01 -6.01 22.82
N ASP A 17 6.73 -5.92 23.93
CA ASP A 17 6.23 -5.45 25.22
C ASP A 17 6.40 -3.92 25.43
N ASN A 18 6.91 -3.20 24.43
CA ASN A 18 7.06 -1.76 24.51
C ASN A 18 5.68 -1.09 24.36
N ILE A 19 5.27 -0.34 25.37
CA ILE A 19 3.96 0.34 25.42
C ILE A 19 3.77 1.38 24.29
N ASN A 20 4.87 1.95 23.80
CA ASN A 20 4.86 2.94 22.71
C ASN A 20 4.97 2.28 21.33
N LEU A 21 5.01 0.96 21.25
CA LEU A 21 4.95 0.23 20.01
C LEU A 21 3.50 -0.14 19.69
N LYS A 22 3.07 0.13 18.45
CA LYS A 22 1.82 -0.37 17.89
C LYS A 22 2.11 -1.28 16.71
N ILE A 23 1.50 -2.44 16.73
CA ILE A 23 1.60 -3.43 15.65
C ILE A 23 0.30 -3.37 14.85
N LEU A 24 0.38 -3.22 13.54
CA LEU A 24 -0.78 -3.14 12.67
C LEU A 24 -0.81 -4.33 11.69
N ASP A 25 -1.92 -5.05 11.66
CA ASP A 25 -2.23 -5.99 10.59
C ASP A 25 -2.96 -5.24 9.48
N ALA A 26 -2.27 -4.93 8.39
CA ALA A 26 -2.81 -4.25 7.22
C ALA A 26 -3.12 -5.22 6.07
N THR A 27 -3.52 -6.44 6.40
CA THR A 27 -3.93 -7.43 5.41
C THR A 27 -5.15 -6.95 4.62
N PHE A 28 -5.03 -7.02 3.31
CA PHE A 28 -6.13 -6.73 2.38
C PHE A 28 -6.16 -7.80 1.29
N TYR A 29 -7.36 -8.21 0.91
CA TYR A 29 -7.59 -9.13 -0.19
C TYR A 29 -8.44 -8.47 -1.27
N LEU A 30 -8.22 -8.85 -2.53
CA LEU A 30 -9.05 -8.39 -3.64
C LEU A 30 -10.49 -8.92 -3.49
N PRO A 31 -11.50 -8.20 -4.02
CA PRO A 31 -12.92 -8.59 -3.87
C PRO A 31 -13.25 -10.00 -4.37
N ASP A 32 -12.53 -10.49 -5.37
CA ASP A 32 -12.71 -11.81 -6.01
C ASP A 32 -11.95 -12.94 -5.32
N SER A 33 -11.21 -12.66 -4.26
CA SER A 33 -10.41 -13.67 -3.54
C SER A 33 -11.23 -14.65 -2.71
N GLY A 34 -12.47 -14.30 -2.37
CA GLY A 34 -13.32 -15.05 -1.43
C GLY A 34 -12.88 -14.97 0.03
N LEU A 35 -11.86 -14.15 0.37
CA LEU A 35 -11.35 -13.96 1.73
C LEU A 35 -11.78 -12.59 2.30
N ILE A 36 -12.07 -12.59 3.60
CA ILE A 36 -12.39 -11.38 4.36
C ILE A 36 -11.25 -11.14 5.36
N ALA A 37 -10.49 -10.05 5.16
CA ALA A 37 -9.27 -9.79 5.93
C ALA A 37 -9.53 -9.69 7.43
N GLU A 38 -10.62 -9.03 7.86
CA GLU A 38 -11.01 -8.94 9.28
C GLU A 38 -11.30 -10.32 9.90
N GLU A 39 -11.91 -11.24 9.16
CA GLU A 39 -12.17 -12.60 9.64
C GLU A 39 -10.88 -13.43 9.74
N GLU A 40 -9.96 -13.27 8.79
CA GLU A 40 -8.65 -13.92 8.85
C GLU A 40 -7.80 -13.38 10.03
N TYR A 41 -7.84 -12.07 10.28
CA TYR A 41 -7.23 -11.45 11.45
C TYR A 41 -7.80 -12.02 12.76
N LYS A 42 -9.14 -12.13 12.90
CA LYS A 42 -9.78 -12.70 14.11
C LYS A 42 -9.38 -14.14 14.38
N LYS A 43 -9.13 -14.93 13.33
CA LYS A 43 -8.67 -16.31 13.45
C LYS A 43 -7.23 -16.41 13.94
N LYS A 44 -6.37 -15.50 13.53
CA LYS A 44 -4.94 -15.52 13.89
C LYS A 44 -4.28 -14.17 13.59
N HIS A 45 -3.60 -13.62 14.56
CA HIS A 45 -2.76 -12.41 14.40
C HIS A 45 -1.58 -12.43 15.39
N ILE A 46 -0.60 -11.56 15.20
CA ILE A 46 0.51 -11.35 16.12
C ILE A 46 -0.04 -10.76 17.43
N PRO A 47 0.39 -11.19 18.62
CA PRO A 47 -0.09 -10.63 19.88
C PRO A 47 -0.01 -9.08 19.88
N ASN A 48 -1.04 -8.45 20.43
CA ASN A 48 -1.25 -6.99 20.46
C ASN A 48 -1.41 -6.31 19.09
N ALA A 49 -1.41 -7.04 17.98
CA ALA A 49 -1.64 -6.45 16.68
C ALA A 49 -3.07 -5.92 16.54
N ILE A 50 -3.21 -4.76 15.98
CA ILE A 50 -4.47 -4.06 15.72
C ILE A 50 -4.81 -4.21 14.23
N PHE A 51 -6.05 -4.55 13.90
CA PHE A 51 -6.47 -4.62 12.51
C PHE A 51 -6.58 -3.23 11.88
N PHE A 52 -5.77 -2.99 10.84
CA PHE A 52 -5.81 -1.78 10.03
C PHE A 52 -6.62 -2.05 8.77
N ASP A 53 -7.92 -1.80 8.84
CA ASP A 53 -8.85 -2.07 7.75
C ASP A 53 -8.69 -1.05 6.61
N ILE A 54 -7.95 -1.43 5.57
CA ILE A 54 -7.70 -0.58 4.39
C ILE A 54 -9.01 -0.13 3.72
N ASN A 55 -10.07 -0.94 3.77
CA ASN A 55 -11.37 -0.56 3.20
C ASN A 55 -12.06 0.55 4.02
N LYS A 56 -11.91 0.52 5.35
CA LYS A 56 -12.56 1.49 6.25
C LYS A 56 -11.70 2.73 6.51
N ILE A 57 -10.36 2.61 6.42
CA ILE A 57 -9.44 3.74 6.56
C ILE A 57 -9.31 4.45 5.20
N ALA A 58 -10.42 5.00 4.76
CA ALA A 58 -10.63 5.70 3.51
C ALA A 58 -11.65 6.82 3.70
N ASP A 59 -11.82 7.70 2.73
CA ASP A 59 -12.87 8.72 2.75
C ASP A 59 -14.25 8.07 2.54
N PRO A 60 -15.12 8.04 3.56
CA PRO A 60 -16.43 7.40 3.46
C PRO A 60 -17.43 8.20 2.60
N ASN A 61 -17.13 9.45 2.27
CA ASN A 61 -17.97 10.30 1.44
C ASN A 61 -17.63 10.21 -0.04
N ASN A 62 -16.54 9.52 -0.39
CA ASN A 62 -16.15 9.29 -1.78
C ASN A 62 -16.71 7.94 -2.25
N SER A 63 -17.31 7.93 -3.45
CA SER A 63 -17.83 6.70 -4.07
C SER A 63 -16.74 5.76 -4.59
N LEU A 64 -15.53 6.29 -4.80
CA LEU A 64 -14.36 5.49 -5.21
C LEU A 64 -13.76 4.76 -3.99
N PRO A 65 -13.32 3.53 -4.16
CA PRO A 65 -12.73 2.76 -3.06
C PRO A 65 -11.37 3.31 -2.67
N HIS A 66 -11.06 3.25 -1.37
CA HIS A 66 -9.74 3.50 -0.77
C HIS A 66 -9.21 4.94 -0.94
N MET A 67 -10.05 5.91 -1.34
CA MET A 67 -9.61 7.30 -1.45
C MET A 67 -9.06 7.81 -0.12
N ILE A 68 -7.97 8.56 -0.19
CA ILE A 68 -7.29 9.10 0.99
C ILE A 68 -8.26 9.99 1.76
N PRO A 69 -8.48 9.75 3.07
CA PRO A 69 -9.36 10.58 3.89
C PRO A 69 -8.72 11.96 4.14
N SER A 70 -9.50 12.91 4.62
CA SER A 70 -8.94 14.17 5.11
C SER A 70 -8.03 13.93 6.33
N LYS A 71 -7.10 14.86 6.56
CA LYS A 71 -6.17 14.83 7.71
C LYS A 71 -6.87 14.65 9.05
N ASP A 72 -7.99 15.36 9.27
CA ASP A 72 -8.76 15.28 10.51
C ASP A 72 -9.46 13.93 10.63
N LEU A 73 -9.99 13.41 9.53
CA LEU A 73 -10.64 12.12 9.52
C LEU A 73 -9.63 10.98 9.77
N PHE A 74 -8.47 11.02 9.12
CA PHE A 74 -7.40 10.06 9.38
C PHE A 74 -6.97 10.08 10.86
N SER A 75 -6.78 11.28 11.42
CA SER A 75 -6.44 11.43 12.85
C SER A 75 -7.49 10.78 13.75
N LYS A 76 -8.78 11.02 13.50
CA LYS A 76 -9.88 10.39 14.24
C LYS A 76 -9.91 8.87 14.08
N MET A 77 -9.65 8.36 12.88
CA MET A 77 -9.58 6.92 12.63
C MET A 77 -8.43 6.27 13.41
N MET A 78 -7.25 6.90 13.41
CA MET A 78 -6.10 6.39 14.16
C MET A 78 -6.32 6.46 15.67
N GLN A 79 -6.94 7.52 16.17
CA GLN A 79 -7.36 7.61 17.59
C GLN A 79 -8.32 6.48 17.96
N LYS A 80 -9.28 6.17 17.08
CA LYS A 80 -10.28 5.12 17.34
C LYS A 80 -9.66 3.74 17.48
N ILE A 81 -8.57 3.47 16.75
CA ILE A 81 -7.80 2.22 16.84
C ILE A 81 -6.64 2.30 17.83
N GLY A 82 -6.63 3.29 18.73
CA GLY A 82 -5.73 3.34 19.87
C GLY A 82 -4.32 3.85 19.58
N LEU A 83 -4.08 4.52 18.45
CA LEU A 83 -2.77 5.07 18.15
C LEU A 83 -2.55 6.44 18.81
N ASN A 84 -1.30 6.69 19.19
CA ASN A 84 -0.83 7.96 19.74
C ASN A 84 0.14 8.65 18.79
N LYS A 85 0.34 9.95 19.00
CA LYS A 85 1.17 10.82 18.15
C LYS A 85 2.61 10.32 18.02
N ASP A 86 3.17 9.81 19.13
CA ASP A 86 4.60 9.48 19.22
C ASP A 86 4.88 7.97 19.16
N ASP A 87 3.84 7.15 18.89
CA ASP A 87 3.99 5.70 18.80
C ASP A 87 4.99 5.33 17.68
N GLU A 88 5.80 4.30 17.94
CA GLU A 88 6.49 3.55 16.89
C GLU A 88 5.49 2.58 16.25
N ILE A 89 5.41 2.53 14.95
CA ILE A 89 4.45 1.67 14.25
C ILE A 89 5.19 0.60 13.45
N ILE A 90 4.83 -0.66 13.68
CA ILE A 90 5.27 -1.78 12.85
C ILE A 90 4.05 -2.37 12.16
N ILE A 91 4.09 -2.42 10.84
CA ILE A 91 3.01 -2.97 10.01
C ILE A 91 3.43 -4.33 9.48
N TYR A 92 2.50 -5.25 9.41
CA TYR A 92 2.64 -6.47 8.61
C TYR A 92 1.36 -6.74 7.82
N ASP A 93 1.42 -7.65 6.89
CA ASP A 93 0.25 -8.18 6.19
C ASP A 93 0.46 -9.63 5.76
N ASN A 94 -0.65 -10.30 5.43
CA ASN A 94 -0.67 -11.66 4.90
C ASN A 94 -1.20 -11.70 3.47
N SER A 95 -1.25 -10.57 2.79
CA SER A 95 -1.71 -10.48 1.41
C SER A 95 -0.65 -11.01 0.43
N PRO A 96 -1.05 -11.45 -0.77
CA PRO A 96 -0.09 -11.91 -1.76
C PRO A 96 0.65 -10.76 -2.50
N PHE A 97 0.40 -9.50 -2.15
CA PHE A 97 0.92 -8.34 -2.88
C PHE A 97 1.39 -7.18 -1.98
N LEU A 98 1.78 -7.46 -0.73
CA LEU A 98 2.35 -6.50 0.21
C LEU A 98 1.40 -5.30 0.47
N SER A 99 0.18 -5.58 0.95
CA SER A 99 -0.82 -4.53 1.22
C SER A 99 -0.42 -3.58 2.35
N SER A 100 0.50 -3.97 3.24
CA SER A 100 1.16 -3.11 4.22
C SER A 100 1.79 -1.86 3.60
N ALA A 101 2.16 -1.89 2.33
CA ALA A 101 2.63 -0.73 1.58
C ALA A 101 1.61 0.41 1.54
N ARG A 102 0.28 0.10 1.48
CA ARG A 102 -0.76 1.13 1.52
C ARG A 102 -0.83 1.80 2.89
N ALA A 103 -0.77 1.04 3.96
CA ALA A 103 -0.76 1.59 5.31
C ALA A 103 0.49 2.46 5.54
N TRP A 104 1.68 1.97 5.17
CA TRP A 104 2.91 2.75 5.20
C TRP A 104 2.78 4.07 4.42
N PHE A 105 2.23 4.03 3.22
CA PHE A 105 2.02 5.21 2.39
C PHE A 105 1.10 6.23 3.06
N LEU A 106 -0.02 5.80 3.64
CA LEU A 106 -0.95 6.68 4.35
C LEU A 106 -0.29 7.35 5.56
N PHE A 107 0.42 6.61 6.40
CA PHE A 107 1.13 7.20 7.53
C PHE A 107 2.16 8.23 7.06
N ARG A 108 2.93 7.89 6.03
CA ARG A 108 3.92 8.80 5.46
C ARG A 108 3.26 10.04 4.84
N TYR A 109 2.17 9.88 4.11
CA TYR A 109 1.38 11.00 3.57
C TYR A 109 0.93 11.95 4.68
N PHE A 110 0.51 11.41 5.81
CA PHE A 110 0.08 12.19 6.98
C PHE A 110 1.21 12.59 7.93
N GLY A 111 2.47 12.43 7.51
CA GLY A 111 3.65 12.96 8.21
C GLY A 111 4.10 12.12 9.41
N HIS A 112 3.74 10.84 9.48
CA HIS A 112 4.23 9.91 10.49
C HIS A 112 5.32 9.02 9.88
N ASP A 113 6.58 9.29 10.26
CA ASP A 113 7.76 8.62 9.68
C ASP A 113 8.37 7.53 10.59
N LYS A 114 7.89 7.40 11.85
CA LYS A 114 8.30 6.31 12.77
C LYS A 114 7.55 5.01 12.46
N ILE A 115 7.78 4.48 11.27
CA ILE A 115 7.02 3.35 10.75
C ILE A 115 7.91 2.39 10.00
N SER A 116 7.76 1.08 10.27
CA SER A 116 8.48 -0.01 9.62
C SER A 116 7.53 -1.11 9.19
N ILE A 117 7.97 -1.96 8.28
CA ILE A 117 7.21 -3.12 7.80
C ILE A 117 7.95 -4.40 8.16
N MET A 118 7.29 -5.31 8.83
CA MET A 118 7.76 -6.69 8.99
C MET A 118 7.26 -7.52 7.81
N GLN A 119 8.17 -7.94 6.96
CA GLN A 119 7.85 -8.69 5.75
C GLN A 119 7.56 -10.18 6.03
N GLY A 120 6.84 -10.83 5.12
CA GLY A 120 6.52 -12.26 5.17
C GLY A 120 5.40 -12.63 6.15
N GLY A 121 4.76 -11.64 6.78
CA GLY A 121 3.55 -11.80 7.57
C GLY A 121 3.66 -12.80 8.72
N ILE A 122 2.52 -13.40 9.08
CA ILE A 122 2.44 -14.41 10.14
C ILE A 122 3.29 -15.66 9.84
N LYS A 123 3.46 -16.03 8.56
CA LYS A 123 4.30 -17.18 8.19
C LYS A 123 5.73 -16.95 8.67
N ASN A 124 6.29 -15.80 8.35
CA ASN A 124 7.66 -15.44 8.76
C ASN A 124 7.76 -15.28 10.29
N TRP A 125 6.80 -14.60 10.92
CA TRP A 125 6.73 -14.48 12.37
C TRP A 125 6.81 -15.83 13.08
N LYS A 126 6.03 -16.82 12.62
CA LYS A 126 6.04 -18.19 13.17
C LYS A 126 7.35 -18.91 12.93
N ASN A 127 8.00 -18.72 11.78
CA ASN A 127 9.29 -19.35 11.48
C ASN A 127 10.38 -18.90 12.47
N TYR A 128 10.25 -17.69 13.02
CA TYR A 128 11.12 -17.18 14.08
C TYR A 128 10.66 -17.56 15.50
N GLY A 129 9.63 -18.41 15.63
CA GLY A 129 9.14 -18.87 16.94
C GLY A 129 8.13 -17.92 17.59
N GLY A 130 7.59 -16.94 16.85
CA GLY A 130 6.60 -16.00 17.37
C GLY A 130 5.25 -16.66 17.65
N ASN A 131 4.64 -16.29 18.78
CA ASN A 131 3.30 -16.72 19.16
C ASN A 131 2.24 -16.02 18.33
N ILE A 132 1.08 -16.66 18.20
CA ILE A 132 -0.12 -16.05 17.60
C ILE A 132 -1.26 -16.02 18.61
N THR A 133 -2.18 -15.10 18.44
CA THR A 133 -3.41 -14.98 19.21
C THR A 133 -4.63 -14.90 18.30
N GLN A 134 -5.82 -14.90 18.90
CA GLN A 134 -7.12 -14.88 18.24
C GLN A 134 -8.04 -13.84 18.87
N GLY A 135 -9.11 -13.49 18.17
CA GLY A 135 -10.15 -12.59 18.65
C GLY A 135 -9.86 -11.12 18.35
N ASN A 136 -10.41 -10.23 19.15
CA ASN A 136 -10.23 -8.78 18.99
C ASN A 136 -9.32 -8.25 20.11
N VAL A 137 -8.47 -7.30 19.76
CA VAL A 137 -7.70 -6.52 20.76
C VAL A 137 -8.62 -5.44 21.33
N ILE A 138 -8.64 -5.31 22.66
CA ILE A 138 -9.35 -4.23 23.34
C ILE A 138 -8.51 -2.96 23.21
N LEU A 139 -9.10 -1.92 22.65
CA LEU A 139 -8.42 -0.67 22.35
C LEU A 139 -8.99 0.46 23.20
N GLU A 140 -8.10 1.19 23.85
CA GLU A 140 -8.44 2.51 24.41
C GLU A 140 -8.23 3.57 23.32
N LYS A 141 -9.02 4.65 23.38
CA LYS A 141 -8.89 5.74 22.42
C LYS A 141 -7.52 6.42 22.56
N GLY A 142 -6.78 6.51 21.46
CA GLY A 142 -5.50 7.20 21.40
C GLY A 142 -5.61 8.71 21.20
N ASN A 143 -4.45 9.37 21.09
CA ASN A 143 -4.34 10.82 20.87
C ASN A 143 -3.61 11.18 19.57
N TYR A 144 -3.61 10.29 18.57
CA TYR A 144 -2.95 10.48 17.28
C TYR A 144 -3.38 11.79 16.61
N ILE A 145 -2.43 12.53 16.09
CA ILE A 145 -2.65 13.75 15.28
C ILE A 145 -1.74 13.67 14.06
N ALA A 146 -2.32 13.65 12.88
CA ALA A 146 -1.57 13.76 11.64
C ALA A 146 -0.81 15.10 11.60
N SER A 147 0.48 15.07 11.31
CA SER A 147 1.33 16.27 11.35
C SER A 147 1.33 17.06 10.04
N ALA A 148 1.11 16.38 8.90
CA ALA A 148 1.16 16.95 7.57
C ALA A 148 0.10 16.35 6.64
N GLU A 149 0.03 16.88 5.43
CA GLU A 149 -0.49 16.25 4.21
C GLU A 149 0.56 16.48 3.13
N ARG A 150 1.30 15.43 2.77
CA ARG A 150 2.33 15.48 1.72
C ARG A 150 1.66 15.36 0.35
N LYS A 151 1.03 16.46 -0.10
CA LYS A 151 0.22 16.49 -1.33
C LYS A 151 1.01 16.14 -2.58
N GLU A 152 2.31 16.33 -2.57
CA GLU A 152 3.24 15.93 -3.62
C GLU A 152 3.29 14.41 -3.84
N LEU A 153 2.83 13.61 -2.88
CA LEU A 153 2.75 12.14 -3.00
C LEU A 153 1.47 11.64 -3.69
N VAL A 154 0.58 12.52 -4.10
CA VAL A 154 -0.71 12.13 -4.70
C VAL A 154 -0.98 12.96 -5.94
N VAL A 155 -1.49 12.31 -6.98
CA VAL A 155 -2.07 12.99 -8.15
C VAL A 155 -3.56 12.68 -8.24
N ASN A 156 -4.34 13.67 -8.63
CA ASN A 156 -5.77 13.54 -8.92
C ASN A 156 -6.03 13.23 -10.41
N LEU A 157 -7.29 13.09 -10.80
CA LEU A 157 -7.68 12.80 -12.18
C LEU A 157 -7.15 13.83 -13.19
N ASP A 158 -7.31 15.13 -12.92
CA ASP A 158 -6.87 16.19 -13.84
C ASP A 158 -5.36 16.14 -14.09
N GLN A 159 -4.59 15.96 -13.01
CA GLN A 159 -3.14 15.80 -13.09
C GLN A 159 -2.76 14.53 -13.85
N MET A 160 -3.52 13.44 -13.67
CA MET A 160 -3.28 12.18 -14.37
C MET A 160 -3.61 12.27 -15.85
N ILE A 161 -4.66 13.00 -16.24
CA ILE A 161 -4.99 13.29 -17.63
C ILE A 161 -3.81 14.02 -18.30
N LEU A 162 -3.31 15.08 -17.68
CA LEU A 162 -2.15 15.81 -18.19
C LEU A 162 -0.90 14.93 -18.27
N ALA A 163 -0.67 14.10 -17.26
CA ALA A 163 0.48 13.19 -17.24
C ALA A 163 0.40 12.14 -18.35
N SER A 164 -0.79 11.61 -18.65
CA SER A 164 -0.99 10.61 -19.70
C SER A 164 -0.75 11.16 -21.12
N GLN A 165 -0.82 12.47 -21.30
CA GLN A 165 -0.56 13.16 -22.57
C GLN A 165 0.90 13.60 -22.72
N ASN A 166 1.66 13.64 -21.61
CA ASN A 166 3.05 14.12 -21.61
C ASN A 166 4.03 12.94 -21.44
N LYS A 167 4.82 12.66 -22.47
CA LYS A 167 5.83 11.58 -22.48
C LYS A 167 7.00 11.79 -21.52
N GLU A 168 7.12 12.95 -20.88
CA GLU A 168 8.09 13.16 -19.81
C GLU A 168 7.73 12.43 -18.51
N ASN A 169 6.46 12.07 -18.36
CA ASN A 169 6.00 11.30 -17.23
C ASN A 169 6.06 9.80 -17.53
N VAL A 170 6.54 9.04 -16.58
CA VAL A 170 6.50 7.58 -16.59
C VAL A 170 5.36 7.13 -15.69
N ILE A 171 4.31 6.56 -16.27
CA ILE A 171 3.17 6.05 -15.53
C ILE A 171 3.32 4.54 -15.40
N LEU A 172 3.39 4.02 -14.17
CA LEU A 172 3.57 2.59 -13.89
C LEU A 172 2.31 2.01 -13.26
N ASP A 173 1.74 1.00 -13.91
CA ASP A 173 0.53 0.32 -13.47
C ASP A 173 0.86 -0.99 -12.75
N ALA A 174 0.55 -1.06 -11.45
CA ALA A 174 0.84 -2.19 -10.57
C ALA A 174 -0.16 -3.36 -10.67
N ARG A 175 -1.20 -3.27 -11.51
CA ARG A 175 -2.14 -4.37 -11.76
C ARG A 175 -1.45 -5.52 -12.49
N SER A 176 -2.08 -6.71 -12.45
CA SER A 176 -1.59 -7.83 -13.26
C SER A 176 -1.53 -7.46 -14.74
N ARG A 177 -0.53 -8.01 -15.45
CA ARG A 177 -0.34 -7.76 -16.89
C ARG A 177 -1.60 -8.06 -17.71
N LYS A 178 -2.32 -9.13 -17.39
CA LYS A 178 -3.56 -9.49 -18.09
C LYS A 178 -4.66 -8.43 -17.95
N ARG A 179 -4.81 -7.83 -16.76
CA ARG A 179 -5.77 -6.72 -16.54
C ARG A 179 -5.34 -5.48 -17.32
N PHE A 180 -4.05 -5.16 -17.31
CA PHE A 180 -3.46 -4.05 -18.05
C PHE A 180 -3.70 -4.19 -19.55
N LEU A 181 -3.49 -5.37 -20.13
CA LEU A 181 -3.69 -5.65 -21.56
C LEU A 181 -5.15 -5.79 -21.98
N GLY A 182 -6.08 -5.79 -21.04
CA GLY A 182 -7.50 -6.02 -21.33
C GLY A 182 -7.87 -7.51 -21.51
N GLU A 183 -6.98 -8.42 -21.19
CA GLU A 183 -7.14 -9.88 -21.33
C GLU A 183 -7.84 -10.54 -20.13
N ALA A 184 -8.05 -9.81 -19.04
CA ALA A 184 -8.73 -10.28 -17.85
C ALA A 184 -9.73 -9.23 -17.36
N LEU A 185 -10.85 -9.69 -16.79
CA LEU A 185 -11.85 -8.82 -16.17
C LEU A 185 -11.30 -8.11 -14.94
N GLU A 186 -11.85 -6.93 -14.67
CA GLU A 186 -11.59 -6.24 -13.41
C GLU A 186 -12.31 -6.94 -12.24
N PRO A 187 -11.69 -7.02 -11.04
CA PRO A 187 -12.34 -7.60 -9.86
C PRO A 187 -13.60 -6.84 -9.40
N ARG A 188 -13.71 -5.58 -9.78
CA ARG A 188 -14.91 -4.76 -9.55
C ARG A 188 -15.82 -4.81 -10.76
N PRO A 189 -17.14 -5.03 -10.55
CA PRO A 189 -18.09 -5.11 -11.65
C PRO A 189 -18.18 -3.79 -12.42
N ASN A 190 -18.59 -3.88 -13.67
CA ASN A 190 -18.89 -2.74 -14.58
C ASN A 190 -17.69 -1.85 -14.91
N LEU A 191 -16.46 -2.28 -14.65
CA LEU A 191 -15.27 -1.57 -15.10
C LEU A 191 -14.73 -2.21 -16.39
N PRO A 192 -14.45 -1.43 -17.44
CA PRO A 192 -13.76 -1.92 -18.62
C PRO A 192 -12.34 -2.37 -18.27
N SER A 193 -11.81 -3.32 -19.04
CA SER A 193 -10.41 -3.73 -18.97
C SER A 193 -9.54 -2.87 -19.89
N GLY A 194 -8.26 -2.80 -19.65
CA GLY A 194 -7.30 -1.99 -20.39
C GLY A 194 -6.42 -1.13 -19.47
N HIS A 195 -5.84 -0.06 -20.00
CA HIS A 195 -4.90 0.78 -19.25
C HIS A 195 -4.96 2.26 -19.67
N ILE A 196 -4.39 3.10 -18.85
CA ILE A 196 -4.21 4.53 -19.08
C ILE A 196 -3.25 4.72 -20.25
N PRO A 197 -3.54 5.58 -21.25
CA PRO A 197 -2.60 5.88 -22.32
C PRO A 197 -1.21 6.27 -21.80
N ASN A 198 -0.15 5.85 -22.50
CA ASN A 198 1.25 6.06 -22.12
C ASN A 198 1.69 5.44 -20.78
N SER A 199 0.88 4.60 -20.15
CA SER A 199 1.32 3.83 -18.99
C SER A 199 2.07 2.56 -19.40
N GLN A 200 2.91 2.07 -18.49
CA GLN A 200 3.65 0.83 -18.60
C GLN A 200 3.22 -0.15 -17.53
N SER A 201 3.12 -1.43 -17.89
CA SER A 201 2.78 -2.49 -16.94
C SER A 201 3.99 -2.84 -16.07
N LEU A 202 3.83 -2.65 -14.75
CA LEU A 202 4.76 -3.15 -13.73
C LEU A 202 3.95 -3.80 -12.59
N PRO A 203 3.50 -5.04 -12.76
CA PRO A 203 2.75 -5.74 -11.72
C PRO A 203 3.46 -5.71 -10.37
N SER A 204 2.73 -5.40 -9.30
CA SER A 204 3.31 -5.43 -7.94
C SER A 204 3.91 -6.79 -7.59
N SER A 205 3.35 -7.88 -8.12
CA SER A 205 3.91 -9.24 -8.00
C SER A 205 5.33 -9.38 -8.55
N ASP A 206 5.72 -8.57 -9.53
CA ASP A 206 7.06 -8.63 -10.12
C ASP A 206 8.12 -8.03 -9.17
N LEU A 207 7.68 -7.20 -8.21
CA LEU A 207 8.54 -6.57 -7.20
C LEU A 207 8.65 -7.38 -5.90
N ILE A 208 7.87 -8.46 -5.75
CA ILE A 208 7.76 -9.26 -4.54
C ILE A 208 8.21 -10.69 -4.85
N ASN A 209 8.92 -11.33 -3.92
CA ASN A 209 9.28 -12.73 -4.04
C ASN A 209 8.15 -13.66 -3.55
N LYS A 210 8.30 -14.98 -3.75
CA LYS A 210 7.31 -16.00 -3.37
C LYS A 210 7.01 -16.08 -1.86
N ASP A 211 7.86 -15.50 -1.02
CA ASP A 211 7.71 -15.50 0.43
C ASP A 211 7.12 -14.19 0.97
N GLY A 212 6.67 -13.29 0.07
CA GLY A 212 6.02 -12.02 0.42
C GLY A 212 6.98 -10.88 0.76
N TYR A 213 8.25 -11.02 0.41
CA TYR A 213 9.26 -9.98 0.62
C TYR A 213 9.42 -9.11 -0.63
N LEU A 214 9.64 -7.83 -0.42
CA LEU A 214 10.15 -6.99 -1.50
C LEU A 214 11.49 -7.55 -1.98
N LYS A 215 11.70 -7.61 -3.27
CA LYS A 215 12.97 -8.05 -3.85
C LYS A 215 14.13 -7.16 -3.42
N SER A 216 15.35 -7.65 -3.56
CA SER A 216 16.55 -6.89 -3.26
C SER A 216 16.67 -5.62 -4.13
N LYS A 217 17.44 -4.63 -3.66
CA LYS A 217 17.69 -3.39 -4.43
C LYS A 217 18.24 -3.67 -5.83
N ASP A 218 19.11 -4.67 -5.98
CA ASP A 218 19.70 -5.03 -7.26
C ASP A 218 18.65 -5.63 -8.20
N GLU A 219 17.82 -6.55 -7.70
CA GLU A 219 16.71 -7.12 -8.48
C GLU A 219 15.70 -6.05 -8.90
N ILE A 220 15.35 -5.12 -7.99
CA ILE A 220 14.46 -4.01 -8.28
C ILE A 220 15.07 -3.10 -9.35
N ASN A 221 16.35 -2.72 -9.23
CA ASN A 221 17.06 -1.93 -10.24
C ASN A 221 17.03 -2.62 -11.60
N GLN A 222 17.26 -3.94 -11.65
CA GLN A 222 17.19 -4.70 -12.89
C GLN A 222 15.78 -4.70 -13.50
N ILE A 223 14.73 -4.81 -12.67
CA ILE A 223 13.34 -4.76 -13.14
C ILE A 223 13.03 -3.41 -13.78
N PHE A 224 13.39 -2.30 -13.12
CA PHE A 224 13.18 -0.96 -13.66
C PHE A 224 14.00 -0.73 -14.95
N SER A 225 15.25 -1.19 -14.99
CA SER A 225 16.12 -1.10 -16.17
C SER A 225 15.54 -1.86 -17.36
N ASN A 226 14.96 -3.04 -17.14
CA ASN A 226 14.34 -3.86 -18.20
C ASN A 226 13.14 -3.19 -18.87
N ILE A 227 12.49 -2.23 -18.20
CA ILE A 227 11.40 -1.44 -18.75
C ILE A 227 11.84 0.00 -19.10
N ASN A 228 13.15 0.26 -19.17
CA ASN A 228 13.75 1.56 -19.46
C ASN A 228 13.29 2.69 -18.53
N VAL A 229 13.13 2.41 -17.24
CA VAL A 229 12.76 3.38 -16.21
C VAL A 229 13.93 3.62 -15.26
N ASN A 230 14.23 4.88 -14.99
CA ASN A 230 15.29 5.30 -14.08
C ASN A 230 14.71 6.01 -12.84
N THR A 231 15.45 5.98 -11.74
CA THR A 231 15.03 6.71 -10.53
C THR A 231 14.99 8.23 -10.69
N SER A 232 15.65 8.78 -11.72
CA SER A 232 15.58 10.21 -12.08
C SER A 232 14.30 10.62 -12.81
N ASP A 233 13.55 9.65 -13.39
CA ASP A 233 12.36 9.95 -14.17
C ASP A 233 11.23 10.50 -13.30
N LYS A 234 10.29 11.24 -13.91
CA LYS A 234 9.06 11.70 -13.27
C LYS A 234 8.03 10.56 -13.23
N ILE A 235 8.09 9.75 -12.18
CA ILE A 235 7.29 8.54 -12.06
C ILE A 235 5.99 8.82 -11.30
N ILE A 236 4.88 8.29 -11.83
CA ILE A 236 3.57 8.21 -11.16
C ILE A 236 3.17 6.75 -11.11
N ALA A 237 2.83 6.23 -9.93
CA ALA A 237 2.33 4.88 -9.79
C ALA A 237 0.79 4.86 -9.78
N THR A 238 0.20 3.85 -10.44
CA THR A 238 -1.24 3.61 -10.44
C THR A 238 -1.54 2.12 -10.28
N CYS A 239 -2.78 1.78 -9.96
CA CYS A 239 -3.22 0.39 -9.94
C CYS A 239 -4.75 0.28 -10.13
N GLY A 240 -5.45 -0.57 -9.38
CA GLY A 240 -6.91 -0.67 -9.39
C GLY A 240 -7.61 0.42 -8.56
N SER A 241 -7.09 0.72 -7.38
CA SER A 241 -7.70 1.63 -6.38
C SER A 241 -6.69 2.16 -5.35
N GLY A 242 -5.47 2.46 -5.78
CA GLY A 242 -4.44 3.08 -4.95
C GLY A 242 -3.75 2.18 -3.92
N VAL A 243 -4.06 0.88 -3.86
CA VAL A 243 -3.45 -0.03 -2.86
C VAL A 243 -2.12 -0.59 -3.37
N SER A 244 -2.10 -1.37 -4.44
CA SER A 244 -0.87 -2.00 -4.94
C SER A 244 0.09 -1.02 -5.63
N ALA A 245 -0.36 0.17 -6.04
CA ALA A 245 0.51 1.26 -6.50
C ALA A 245 1.57 1.65 -5.45
N CYS A 246 1.21 1.54 -4.16
CA CYS A 246 2.12 1.81 -3.06
C CYS A 246 3.31 0.85 -2.99
N VAL A 247 3.23 -0.34 -3.61
CA VAL A 247 4.36 -1.28 -3.71
C VAL A 247 5.43 -0.73 -4.66
N ILE A 248 5.03 -0.09 -5.76
CA ILE A 248 5.96 0.61 -6.66
C ILE A 248 6.60 1.78 -5.90
N SER A 249 5.79 2.55 -5.16
CA SER A 249 6.29 3.67 -4.35
C SER A 249 7.33 3.21 -3.31
N ILE A 250 7.07 2.11 -2.60
CA ILE A 250 8.02 1.53 -1.63
C ILE A 250 9.31 1.02 -2.31
N ALA A 251 9.19 0.35 -3.45
CA ALA A 251 10.34 -0.16 -4.18
C ALA A 251 11.29 0.98 -4.58
N LEU A 252 10.74 2.05 -5.15
CA LEU A 252 11.51 3.24 -5.51
C LEU A 252 12.06 3.99 -4.29
N PHE A 253 11.30 4.02 -3.19
CA PHE A 253 11.78 4.57 -1.92
C PHE A 253 13.03 3.84 -1.41
N CYS A 254 13.08 2.51 -1.52
CA CYS A 254 14.25 1.69 -1.18
C CYS A 254 15.46 1.98 -2.08
N LEU A 255 15.23 2.41 -3.32
CA LEU A 255 16.26 2.87 -4.24
C LEU A 255 16.69 4.34 -4.01
N GLY A 256 16.13 5.01 -3.00
CA GLY A 256 16.47 6.39 -2.63
C GLY A 256 15.56 7.47 -3.23
N LYS A 257 14.60 7.10 -4.09
CA LYS A 257 13.62 8.05 -4.64
C LYS A 257 12.42 8.15 -3.70
N LYS A 258 12.39 9.19 -2.87
CA LYS A 258 11.44 9.29 -1.74
C LYS A 258 10.04 9.76 -2.13
N ASP A 259 9.91 10.57 -3.17
CA ASP A 259 8.67 11.29 -3.48
C ASP A 259 8.07 10.74 -4.77
N ILE A 260 7.43 9.56 -4.64
CA ILE A 260 6.72 8.91 -5.73
C ILE A 260 5.24 9.09 -5.53
N PRO A 261 4.59 9.95 -6.33
CA PRO A 261 3.16 10.12 -6.25
C PRO A 261 2.42 8.87 -6.75
N ILE A 262 1.30 8.60 -6.09
CA ILE A 262 0.31 7.65 -6.60
C ILE A 262 -0.89 8.40 -7.17
N TYR A 263 -1.50 7.84 -8.20
CA TYR A 263 -2.83 8.24 -8.63
C TYR A 263 -3.86 7.55 -7.74
N ASP A 264 -4.44 8.29 -6.78
CA ASP A 264 -5.26 7.71 -5.71
C ASP A 264 -6.53 7.04 -6.25
N GLY A 265 -7.28 7.70 -7.15
CA GLY A 265 -8.48 7.13 -7.79
C GLY A 265 -8.17 5.93 -8.70
N SER A 266 -6.94 5.86 -9.23
CA SER A 266 -6.42 4.75 -10.00
C SER A 266 -7.33 4.32 -11.16
N TRP A 267 -7.26 3.04 -11.55
CA TRP A 267 -8.08 2.52 -12.65
C TRP A 267 -9.58 2.67 -12.42
N THR A 268 -10.04 2.54 -11.18
CA THR A 268 -11.47 2.67 -10.86
C THR A 268 -12.00 4.06 -11.24
N GLU A 269 -11.25 5.12 -10.98
CA GLU A 269 -11.62 6.48 -11.37
C GLU A 269 -11.44 6.69 -12.88
N TRP A 270 -10.27 6.33 -13.41
CA TRP A 270 -9.96 6.53 -14.84
C TRP A 270 -10.99 5.87 -15.75
N ALA A 271 -11.26 4.59 -15.52
CA ALA A 271 -12.19 3.80 -16.35
C ALA A 271 -13.65 4.28 -16.28
N SER A 272 -14.00 5.02 -15.21
CA SER A 272 -15.35 5.60 -15.03
C SER A 272 -15.43 7.07 -15.47
N SER A 273 -14.31 7.70 -15.83
CA SER A 273 -14.26 9.14 -16.14
C SER A 273 -14.54 9.49 -17.61
N GLY A 274 -14.75 8.50 -18.46
CA GLY A 274 -14.92 8.71 -19.91
C GLY A 274 -13.64 9.03 -20.68
N GLN A 275 -12.48 8.90 -20.03
CA GLN A 275 -11.19 9.08 -20.68
C GLN A 275 -10.83 7.90 -21.59
N GLU A 276 -9.89 8.15 -22.53
CA GLU A 276 -9.40 7.13 -23.44
C GLU A 276 -8.80 5.93 -22.67
N ILE A 277 -9.13 4.73 -23.12
CA ILE A 277 -8.61 3.46 -22.61
C ILE A 277 -7.84 2.78 -23.73
N LYS A 278 -6.65 2.28 -23.42
CA LYS A 278 -5.88 1.44 -24.34
C LYS A 278 -6.00 -0.02 -23.94
N THR A 279 -6.05 -0.86 -24.96
CA THR A 279 -5.84 -2.32 -24.88
C THR A 279 -4.82 -2.69 -25.94
N ASN A 280 -4.10 -3.75 -25.79
CA ASN A 280 -3.19 -4.24 -26.85
C ASN A 280 -3.88 -5.24 -27.74
#